data_cd0695bfaa8b19aced01e759509a4609
#
_entry.id   cd0695bfaa8b19aced01e759509a4609
#
_cell.length_a   1.000
_cell.length_b   1.000
_cell.length_c   1.000
_cell.angle_alpha   90.00
_cell.angle_beta   90.00
_cell.angle_gamma   90.00
#
_symmetry.space_group_name_H-M   'P 1'
#
loop_
_entity.id
_entity.type
_entity.pdbx_description
1 polymer ?
#
loop_
_entity_poly.entity_id
_entity_poly.type
_entity_poly.pdbx_seq_one_letter_code
_entity_poly.pdbx_strand_id
1 'polypeptide(L)'
;MLADIEQIGRNPRTGGYRRDAWSSADMELREWFTHQAAKRGLTSHEDRNGNLWAWWGDPSVQGPGLVTGSHLDSVREGGAFDGPLGVASAFEAIDLLRGDGFQPDRPIAVACFTDEEGARFGVPCIGSRLLTGVLDPDRARSLRDEQGHSLDEVLTARGRQPGRLGRDDETLARVGVFVELHVEQGRALEAPVGVASAIWPHGRWRFDFRGTADHAGTTAFEDRDDPMLAYAHAVLAARTQAEAHGVRATFGKVRVEPNNANAIPSLVTAWLDARGPETEKVRALVTELAAGADVTEESWTPEVTFDEVLRTRVACVAGLDGHPAPILPTAAGHDAGILASAGVPTAMLFVRNPTGVSHAPGEFAEPRDCVSGVIALAAVLADLTGGGS
;
A
#
# COMPACT_ATOMS: atom_id res chain seq x y z
N MET A 1 -0.78 -10.68 18.29
CA MET A 1 -0.40 -9.23 18.13
C MET A 1 -1.47 -8.41 17.44
N LEU A 2 -2.17 -8.87 16.39
CA LEU A 2 -3.25 -8.08 15.75
C LEU A 2 -4.34 -7.64 16.74
N ALA A 3 -4.70 -8.48 17.70
CA ALA A 3 -5.68 -8.15 18.74
C ALA A 3 -5.28 -6.94 19.61
N ASP A 4 -3.98 -6.65 19.73
CA ASP A 4 -3.50 -5.52 20.55
C ASP A 4 -3.87 -4.17 19.93
N ILE A 5 -4.03 -4.14 18.61
CA ILE A 5 -4.33 -2.92 17.82
C ILE A 5 -5.74 -2.93 17.23
N GLU A 6 -6.55 -3.93 17.57
CA GLU A 6 -7.90 -4.11 17.01
C GLU A 6 -8.81 -2.90 17.22
N GLN A 7 -8.69 -2.19 18.33
CA GLN A 7 -9.56 -1.05 18.64
C GLN A 7 -9.02 0.29 18.12
N ILE A 8 -7.75 0.37 17.73
CA ILE A 8 -7.12 1.61 17.28
C ILE A 8 -7.67 2.01 15.90
N GLY A 9 -8.34 3.15 15.84
CA GLY A 9 -8.93 3.67 14.60
C GLY A 9 -10.18 2.92 14.11
N ARG A 10 -10.72 1.97 14.88
CA ARG A 10 -11.89 1.18 14.49
C ARG A 10 -13.19 1.98 14.62
N ASN A 11 -14.00 1.94 13.58
CA ASN A 11 -15.35 2.49 13.60
C ASN A 11 -16.32 1.49 14.27
N PRO A 12 -16.91 1.80 15.43
CA PRO A 12 -17.76 0.85 16.16
C PRO A 12 -19.07 0.50 15.46
N ARG A 13 -19.49 1.28 14.46
CA ARG A 13 -20.74 1.05 13.72
C ARG A 13 -20.53 0.14 12.52
N THR A 14 -19.44 0.31 11.78
CA THR A 14 -19.16 -0.41 10.54
C THR A 14 -18.19 -1.57 10.73
N GLY A 15 -17.33 -1.48 11.77
CA GLY A 15 -16.23 -2.40 12.01
C GLY A 15 -14.98 -2.09 11.20
N GLY A 16 -15.05 -1.15 10.25
CA GLY A 16 -13.92 -0.74 9.42
C GLY A 16 -12.96 0.19 10.16
N TYR A 17 -11.78 0.36 9.59
CA TYR A 17 -10.72 1.18 10.18
C TYR A 17 -10.56 2.52 9.47
N ARG A 18 -10.11 3.51 10.23
CA ARG A 18 -9.63 4.78 9.75
C ARG A 18 -8.34 5.15 10.47
N ARG A 19 -7.23 4.84 9.83
CA ARG A 19 -5.87 5.03 10.33
C ARG A 19 -5.09 5.95 9.40
N ASP A 20 -5.69 7.12 9.10
CA ASP A 20 -5.06 8.13 8.22
C ASP A 20 -3.66 8.47 8.76
N ALA A 21 -2.64 8.53 7.91
CA ALA A 21 -1.27 8.89 8.30
C ALA A 21 -1.22 10.17 9.13
N TRP A 22 -0.43 10.17 10.20
CA TRP A 22 -0.27 11.28 11.16
C TRP A 22 -1.54 11.67 11.93
N SER A 23 -2.59 10.86 11.86
CA SER A 23 -3.76 11.00 12.74
C SER A 23 -3.43 10.56 14.17
N SER A 24 -4.39 10.70 15.11
CA SER A 24 -4.20 10.18 16.47
C SER A 24 -4.10 8.66 16.48
N ALA A 25 -4.88 7.97 15.62
CA ALA A 25 -4.81 6.52 15.50
C ALA A 25 -3.43 6.05 14.97
N ASP A 26 -2.88 6.73 13.94
CA ASP A 26 -1.54 6.42 13.44
C ASP A 26 -0.47 6.66 14.52
N MET A 27 -0.57 7.75 15.28
CA MET A 27 0.38 8.02 16.37
C MET A 27 0.34 6.93 17.46
N GLU A 28 -0.85 6.43 17.82
CA GLU A 28 -1.01 5.33 18.77
C GLU A 28 -0.40 4.02 18.21
N LEU A 29 -0.56 3.75 16.92
CA LEU A 29 0.06 2.59 16.25
C LEU A 29 1.60 2.71 16.20
N ARG A 30 2.15 3.91 16.01
CA ARG A 30 3.59 4.17 16.09
C ARG A 30 4.16 3.93 17.50
N GLU A 31 3.40 4.33 18.53
CA GLU A 31 3.74 4.05 19.92
C GLU A 31 3.68 2.53 20.18
N TRP A 32 2.66 1.83 19.69
CA TRP A 32 2.57 0.38 19.76
C TRP A 32 3.78 -0.29 19.09
N PHE A 33 4.16 0.12 17.86
CA PHE A 33 5.33 -0.41 17.17
C PHE A 33 6.61 -0.25 18.01
N THR A 34 6.84 0.95 18.51
CA THR A 34 8.01 1.27 19.35
C THR A 34 8.03 0.45 20.64
N HIS A 35 6.86 0.26 21.26
CA HIS A 35 6.71 -0.59 22.44
C HIS A 35 7.00 -2.06 22.13
N GLN A 36 6.51 -2.58 21.00
CA GLN A 36 6.79 -3.96 20.57
C GLN A 36 8.28 -4.17 20.29
N ALA A 37 8.94 -3.20 19.69
CA ALA A 37 10.39 -3.22 19.49
C ALA A 37 11.14 -3.24 20.83
N ALA A 38 10.82 -2.33 21.73
CA ALA A 38 11.44 -2.25 23.06
C ALA A 38 11.26 -3.52 23.90
N LYS A 39 10.05 -4.11 23.91
CA LYS A 39 9.75 -5.37 24.57
C LYS A 39 10.66 -6.51 24.12
N ARG A 40 11.12 -6.47 22.88
CA ARG A 40 12.04 -7.44 22.27
C ARG A 40 13.50 -7.00 22.33
N GLY A 41 13.83 -5.87 22.97
CA GLY A 41 15.18 -5.34 23.00
C GLY A 41 15.74 -5.02 21.60
N LEU A 42 14.87 -4.63 20.65
CA LEU A 42 15.25 -4.14 19.34
C LEU A 42 15.57 -2.65 19.41
N THR A 43 16.58 -2.21 18.67
CA THR A 43 16.89 -0.78 18.55
C THR A 43 15.97 -0.13 17.54
N SER A 44 15.07 0.75 18.01
CA SER A 44 14.10 1.42 17.14
C SER A 44 14.44 2.87 16.88
N HIS A 45 14.12 3.35 15.67
CA HIS A 45 14.21 4.75 15.29
C HIS A 45 13.19 5.09 14.20
N GLU A 46 12.88 6.37 14.06
CA GLU A 46 12.11 6.94 12.95
C GLU A 46 13.10 7.60 11.98
N ASP A 47 13.00 7.29 10.67
CA ASP A 47 13.81 7.95 9.66
C ASP A 47 13.30 9.37 9.35
N ARG A 48 14.00 10.10 8.46
CA ARG A 48 13.62 11.48 8.09
C ARG A 48 12.27 11.58 7.36
N ASN A 49 11.76 10.47 6.82
CA ASN A 49 10.50 10.38 6.09
C ASN A 49 9.35 9.85 6.95
N GLY A 50 9.63 9.54 8.22
CA GLY A 50 8.66 9.04 9.16
C GLY A 50 8.49 7.52 9.16
N ASN A 51 9.24 6.76 8.38
CA ASN A 51 9.23 5.31 8.45
C ASN A 51 9.86 4.85 9.77
N LEU A 52 9.31 3.80 10.37
CA LEU A 52 9.80 3.23 11.61
C LEU A 52 10.63 1.99 11.33
N TRP A 53 11.73 1.85 12.06
CA TRP A 53 12.67 0.75 11.95
C TRP A 53 12.97 0.17 13.33
N ALA A 54 12.98 -1.15 13.46
CA ALA A 54 13.33 -1.85 14.70
C ALA A 54 14.35 -2.96 14.40
N TRP A 55 15.60 -2.77 14.78
CA TRP A 55 16.74 -3.61 14.43
C TRP A 55 17.06 -4.65 15.50
N TRP A 56 17.21 -5.89 15.09
CA TRP A 56 17.89 -6.96 15.79
C TRP A 56 19.31 -7.06 15.23
N GLY A 57 20.31 -6.58 15.97
CA GLY A 57 21.67 -6.35 15.48
C GLY A 57 21.90 -4.90 15.04
N ASP A 58 23.09 -4.60 14.58
CA ASP A 58 23.50 -3.25 14.18
C ASP A 58 24.00 -3.24 12.72
N PRO A 59 23.22 -2.67 11.77
CA PRO A 59 23.62 -2.64 10.37
C PRO A 59 24.84 -1.75 10.10
N SER A 60 25.21 -0.86 11.01
CA SER A 60 26.42 -0.05 10.88
C SER A 60 27.70 -0.83 11.15
N VAL A 61 27.61 -1.94 11.88
CA VAL A 61 28.74 -2.81 12.25
C VAL A 61 28.75 -4.10 11.44
N GLN A 62 27.58 -4.71 11.24
CA GLN A 62 27.43 -6.03 10.63
C GLN A 62 27.13 -5.96 9.11
N GLY A 63 26.98 -4.74 8.56
CA GLY A 63 26.61 -4.52 7.16
C GLY A 63 25.09 -4.59 6.90
N PRO A 64 24.67 -4.45 5.64
CA PRO A 64 23.27 -4.40 5.27
C PRO A 64 22.49 -5.62 5.75
N GLY A 65 21.34 -5.36 6.39
CA GLY A 65 20.50 -6.40 6.98
C GLY A 65 19.38 -6.88 6.08
N LEU A 66 18.67 -7.89 6.56
CA LEU A 66 17.37 -8.29 6.04
C LEU A 66 16.26 -7.48 6.72
N VAL A 67 15.45 -6.82 5.93
CA VAL A 67 14.31 -6.04 6.43
C VAL A 67 13.01 -6.76 6.08
N THR A 68 12.09 -6.83 7.03
CA THR A 68 10.72 -7.28 6.82
C THR A 68 9.75 -6.29 7.45
N GLY A 69 8.50 -6.28 7.04
CA GLY A 69 7.49 -5.37 7.56
C GLY A 69 6.48 -4.99 6.48
N SER A 70 5.70 -3.96 6.75
CA SER A 70 4.67 -3.42 5.88
C SER A 70 4.28 -2.02 6.40
N HIS A 71 2.97 -1.70 6.48
CA HIS A 71 2.42 -0.44 6.98
C HIS A 71 1.40 -0.66 8.11
N LEU A 72 0.95 0.41 8.76
CA LEU A 72 -0.08 0.38 9.80
C LEU A 72 -1.24 1.36 9.51
N ASP A 73 -1.08 2.26 8.54
CA ASP A 73 -2.18 3.08 8.04
C ASP A 73 -3.19 2.24 7.25
N SER A 74 -4.36 2.80 6.96
CA SER A 74 -5.42 2.09 6.23
C SER A 74 -6.19 3.05 5.32
N VAL A 75 -6.80 2.51 4.26
CA VAL A 75 -7.92 3.21 3.60
C VAL A 75 -9.04 3.45 4.58
N ARG A 76 -9.95 4.38 4.26
CA ARG A 76 -11.14 4.61 5.08
C ARG A 76 -12.08 3.42 4.99
N GLU A 77 -12.59 3.01 6.16
CA GLU A 77 -13.41 1.79 6.32
C GLU A 77 -12.67 0.53 5.83
N GLY A 78 -11.32 0.53 5.89
CA GLY A 78 -10.47 -0.59 5.53
C GLY A 78 -10.62 -1.81 6.46
N GLY A 79 -9.94 -2.88 6.11
CA GLY A 79 -9.92 -4.13 6.87
C GLY A 79 -8.93 -4.14 8.02
N ALA A 80 -8.80 -5.30 8.67
CA ALA A 80 -7.95 -5.48 9.84
C ALA A 80 -6.56 -6.03 9.51
N PHE A 81 -6.36 -6.57 8.31
CA PHE A 81 -5.19 -7.35 7.94
C PHE A 81 -4.26 -6.59 6.99
N ASP A 82 -4.82 -5.74 6.13
CA ASP A 82 -4.13 -4.95 5.11
C ASP A 82 -3.08 -4.03 5.75
N GLY A 83 -1.79 -4.41 5.62
CA GLY A 83 -0.64 -3.81 6.27
C GLY A 83 -0.35 -4.33 7.68
N PRO A 84 -1.27 -4.21 8.68
CA PRO A 84 -1.03 -4.65 10.05
C PRO A 84 -0.64 -6.13 10.20
N LEU A 85 -1.13 -7.01 9.33
CA LEU A 85 -0.72 -8.42 9.34
C LEU A 85 0.79 -8.54 9.10
N GLY A 86 1.36 -7.80 8.15
CA GLY A 86 2.79 -7.84 7.82
C GLY A 86 3.66 -7.38 8.97
N VAL A 87 3.31 -6.25 9.60
CA VAL A 87 4.08 -5.70 10.74
C VAL A 87 3.97 -6.62 11.97
N ALA A 88 2.77 -7.11 12.29
CA ALA A 88 2.57 -8.04 13.42
C ALA A 88 3.33 -9.35 13.20
N SER A 89 3.22 -9.94 11.99
CA SER A 89 3.91 -11.18 11.63
C SER A 89 5.42 -11.04 11.67
N ALA A 90 5.96 -9.87 11.31
CA ALA A 90 7.40 -9.60 11.38
C ALA A 90 7.92 -9.68 12.83
N PHE A 91 7.21 -9.11 13.79
CA PHE A 91 7.58 -9.24 15.21
C PHE A 91 7.40 -10.67 15.74
N GLU A 92 6.32 -11.37 15.35
CA GLU A 92 6.09 -12.75 15.76
C GLU A 92 7.11 -13.71 15.13
N ALA A 93 7.56 -13.47 13.91
CA ALA A 93 8.64 -14.24 13.28
C ALA A 93 9.98 -14.08 14.02
N ILE A 94 10.31 -12.87 14.50
CA ILE A 94 11.49 -12.66 15.37
C ILE A 94 11.34 -13.42 16.69
N ASP A 95 10.16 -13.45 17.28
CA ASP A 95 9.91 -14.20 18.52
C ASP A 95 10.12 -15.70 18.30
N LEU A 96 9.64 -16.27 17.18
CA LEU A 96 9.87 -17.68 16.82
C LEU A 96 11.37 -17.97 16.68
N LEU A 97 12.08 -17.19 15.87
CA LEU A 97 13.52 -17.36 15.66
C LEU A 97 14.31 -17.34 16.98
N ARG A 98 13.99 -16.42 17.88
CA ARG A 98 14.62 -16.35 19.20
C ARG A 98 14.23 -17.50 20.10
N GLY A 99 12.99 -17.95 20.03
CA GLY A 99 12.51 -19.12 20.76
C GLY A 99 13.27 -20.39 20.39
N ASP A 100 13.66 -20.52 19.13
CA ASP A 100 14.46 -21.61 18.60
C ASP A 100 15.98 -21.44 18.81
N GLY A 101 16.41 -20.35 19.48
CA GLY A 101 17.81 -20.05 19.74
C GLY A 101 18.58 -19.54 18.53
N PHE A 102 17.88 -19.20 17.42
CA PHE A 102 18.51 -18.71 16.20
C PHE A 102 19.30 -17.41 16.43
N GLN A 103 20.49 -17.34 15.86
CA GLN A 103 21.34 -16.15 15.85
C GLN A 103 21.64 -15.77 14.40
N PRO A 104 21.14 -14.65 13.90
CA PRO A 104 21.35 -14.25 12.53
C PRO A 104 22.79 -13.78 12.27
N ASP A 105 23.38 -14.17 11.14
CA ASP A 105 24.72 -13.72 10.72
C ASP A 105 24.75 -12.26 10.29
N ARG A 106 23.59 -11.71 9.90
CA ARG A 106 23.39 -10.29 9.56
C ARG A 106 22.17 -9.72 10.27
N PRO A 107 22.09 -8.39 10.46
CA PRO A 107 20.96 -7.77 11.17
C PRO A 107 19.62 -8.09 10.52
N ILE A 108 18.58 -8.20 11.33
CA ILE A 108 17.19 -8.25 10.88
C ILE A 108 16.47 -6.99 11.37
N ALA A 109 15.65 -6.36 10.53
CA ALA A 109 14.79 -5.27 10.95
C ALA A 109 13.32 -5.52 10.67
N VAL A 110 12.47 -5.00 11.56
CA VAL A 110 11.06 -4.76 11.25
C VAL A 110 10.95 -3.31 10.79
N ALA A 111 10.32 -3.10 9.62
CA ALA A 111 9.98 -1.78 9.10
C ALA A 111 8.47 -1.54 9.15
N CYS A 112 8.08 -0.28 9.37
CA CYS A 112 6.72 0.19 9.17
C CYS A 112 6.78 1.46 8.32
N PHE A 113 6.32 1.36 7.08
CA PHE A 113 6.34 2.48 6.14
C PHE A 113 5.16 3.42 6.41
N THR A 114 5.37 4.69 6.12
CA THR A 114 4.41 5.76 6.39
C THR A 114 3.54 6.01 5.17
N ASP A 115 2.20 6.06 5.38
CA ASP A 115 1.19 6.44 4.38
C ASP A 115 1.31 5.61 3.09
N GLU A 116 1.29 4.28 3.26
CA GLU A 116 1.31 3.34 2.14
C GLU A 116 0.05 3.49 1.29
N GLU A 117 -1.11 3.58 1.93
CA GLU A 117 -2.42 3.65 1.29
C GLU A 117 -2.70 5.00 0.61
N GLY A 118 -2.01 6.07 1.04
CA GLY A 118 -2.24 7.41 0.53
C GLY A 118 -3.65 7.94 0.80
N ALA A 119 -4.34 7.39 1.80
CA ALA A 119 -5.73 7.71 2.09
C ALA A 119 -5.95 9.17 2.48
N ARG A 120 -4.94 9.80 3.11
CA ARG A 120 -5.01 11.19 3.55
C ARG A 120 -4.60 12.19 2.47
N PHE A 121 -3.48 11.94 1.79
CA PHE A 121 -2.86 12.91 0.87
C PHE A 121 -2.98 12.53 -0.61
N GLY A 122 -3.61 11.39 -0.94
CA GLY A 122 -3.91 10.98 -2.31
C GLY A 122 -2.75 10.32 -3.07
N VAL A 123 -1.57 10.22 -2.48
CA VAL A 123 -0.40 9.55 -3.07
C VAL A 123 -0.05 8.32 -2.23
N PRO A 124 -0.06 7.11 -2.79
CA PRO A 124 0.31 5.90 -2.06
C PRO A 124 1.82 5.79 -1.86
N CYS A 125 2.23 5.00 -0.85
CA CYS A 125 3.61 4.67 -0.54
C CYS A 125 4.48 5.91 -0.30
N ILE A 126 3.96 6.95 0.37
CA ILE A 126 4.70 8.23 0.56
C ILE A 126 6.04 7.97 1.23
N GLY A 127 6.08 7.16 2.29
CA GLY A 127 7.30 6.90 3.06
C GLY A 127 8.39 6.23 2.25
N SER A 128 8.09 5.13 1.55
CA SER A 128 9.06 4.41 0.71
C SER A 128 9.44 5.20 -0.55
N ARG A 129 8.50 5.94 -1.16
CA ARG A 129 8.79 6.82 -2.31
C ARG A 129 9.71 7.98 -1.96
N LEU A 130 9.54 8.59 -0.79
CA LEU A 130 10.46 9.61 -0.29
C LEU A 130 11.83 8.99 0.02
N LEU A 131 11.86 7.86 0.76
CA LEU A 131 13.07 7.12 1.10
C LEU A 131 13.92 6.83 -0.14
N THR A 132 13.30 6.37 -1.22
CA THR A 132 13.97 6.02 -2.48
C THR A 132 14.21 7.21 -3.41
N GLY A 133 13.61 8.38 -3.13
CA GLY A 133 13.70 9.58 -3.97
C GLY A 133 12.78 9.57 -5.20
N VAL A 134 11.85 8.60 -5.29
CA VAL A 134 10.85 8.53 -6.37
C VAL A 134 9.81 9.65 -6.24
N LEU A 135 9.49 10.07 -5.01
CA LEU A 135 8.64 11.23 -4.75
C LEU A 135 9.51 12.44 -4.42
N ASP A 136 9.33 13.51 -5.20
CA ASP A 136 9.96 14.79 -4.93
C ASP A 136 9.50 15.37 -3.59
N PRO A 137 10.43 15.81 -2.70
CA PRO A 137 10.07 16.27 -1.36
C PRO A 137 9.26 17.57 -1.34
N ASP A 138 9.42 18.47 -2.33
CA ASP A 138 8.64 19.71 -2.40
C ASP A 138 7.20 19.39 -2.81
N ARG A 139 7.04 18.46 -3.77
CA ARG A 139 5.73 17.91 -4.12
C ARG A 139 5.08 17.25 -2.90
N ALA A 140 5.80 16.40 -2.17
CA ALA A 140 5.26 15.74 -0.98
C ALA A 140 4.77 16.75 0.06
N ARG A 141 5.59 17.76 0.39
CA ARG A 141 5.22 18.83 1.35
C ARG A 141 3.96 19.58 0.94
N SER A 142 3.72 19.77 -0.35
CA SER A 142 2.58 20.51 -0.90
C SER A 142 1.28 19.70 -0.99
N LEU A 143 1.32 18.35 -0.83
CA LEU A 143 0.13 17.50 -0.84
C LEU A 143 -0.83 17.94 0.27
N ARG A 144 -2.13 17.96 -0.04
CA ARG A 144 -3.15 18.44 0.90
C ARG A 144 -4.17 17.36 1.22
N ASP A 145 -4.57 17.32 2.48
CA ASP A 145 -5.70 16.51 2.92
C ASP A 145 -7.06 17.19 2.56
N GLU A 146 -8.16 16.51 2.86
CA GLU A 146 -9.51 17.02 2.57
C GLU A 146 -9.88 18.30 3.34
N GLN A 147 -9.20 18.58 4.47
CA GLN A 147 -9.37 19.79 5.24
C GLN A 147 -8.51 20.94 4.70
N GLY A 148 -7.69 20.67 3.69
CA GLY A 148 -6.79 21.63 3.07
C GLY A 148 -5.43 21.76 3.75
N HIS A 149 -5.16 20.97 4.82
CA HIS A 149 -3.85 21.00 5.48
C HIS A 149 -2.81 20.30 4.60
N SER A 150 -1.66 20.96 4.43
CA SER A 150 -0.53 20.35 3.73
C SER A 150 0.16 19.28 4.58
N LEU A 151 0.88 18.35 3.93
CA LEU A 151 1.74 17.39 4.64
C LEU A 151 2.78 18.14 5.50
N ASP A 152 3.32 19.26 5.01
CA ASP A 152 4.24 20.13 5.76
C ASP A 152 3.63 20.60 7.07
N GLU A 153 2.41 21.17 7.02
CA GLU A 153 1.70 21.66 8.21
C GLU A 153 1.40 20.53 9.19
N VAL A 154 0.99 19.37 8.68
CA VAL A 154 0.67 18.19 9.50
C VAL A 154 1.92 17.65 10.20
N LEU A 155 3.03 17.50 9.50
CA LEU A 155 4.30 17.04 10.08
C LEU A 155 4.82 18.01 11.12
N THR A 156 4.78 19.32 10.84
CA THR A 156 5.18 20.38 11.77
C THR A 156 4.34 20.32 13.05
N ALA A 157 3.02 20.17 12.94
CA ALA A 157 2.12 20.02 14.09
C ALA A 157 2.41 18.77 14.93
N ARG A 158 3.04 17.75 14.34
CA ARG A 158 3.49 16.50 15.01
C ARG A 158 4.96 16.59 15.50
N GLY A 159 5.59 17.77 15.43
CA GLY A 159 6.97 17.97 15.87
C GLY A 159 8.03 17.36 14.96
N ARG A 160 7.67 17.03 13.71
CA ARG A 160 8.62 16.56 12.69
C ARG A 160 9.19 17.75 11.93
N GLN A 161 10.23 17.48 11.13
CA GLN A 161 10.95 18.49 10.36
C GLN A 161 10.74 18.25 8.85
N PRO A 162 9.69 18.82 8.23
CA PRO A 162 9.37 18.57 6.82
C PRO A 162 10.50 18.93 5.85
N GLY A 163 11.35 19.88 6.23
CA GLY A 163 12.52 20.26 5.44
C GLY A 163 13.58 19.15 5.31
N ARG A 164 13.46 18.04 6.08
CA ARG A 164 14.36 16.90 6.00
C ARG A 164 13.84 15.77 5.11
N LEU A 165 12.59 15.85 4.66
CA LEU A 165 12.00 14.85 3.76
C LEU A 165 12.84 14.66 2.50
N GLY A 166 12.82 13.46 1.97
CA GLY A 166 13.45 13.11 0.72
C GLY A 166 14.35 11.89 0.81
N ARG A 167 15.10 11.65 -0.26
CA ARG A 167 15.95 10.49 -0.42
C ARG A 167 16.89 10.29 0.76
N ASP A 168 16.98 9.06 1.26
CA ASP A 168 17.78 8.70 2.41
C ASP A 168 18.72 7.52 2.08
N ASP A 169 19.84 7.86 1.43
CA ASP A 169 20.85 6.87 1.02
C ASP A 169 21.50 6.14 2.21
N GLU A 170 21.54 6.80 3.39
CA GLU A 170 22.09 6.15 4.60
C GLU A 170 21.14 5.03 5.08
N THR A 171 19.86 5.29 5.15
CA THR A 171 18.86 4.26 5.52
C THR A 171 18.79 3.17 4.44
N LEU A 172 18.77 3.54 3.14
CA LEU A 172 18.76 2.55 2.05
C LEU A 172 19.98 1.64 2.06
N ALA A 173 21.16 2.17 2.34
CA ALA A 173 22.39 1.38 2.41
C ALA A 173 22.38 0.31 3.53
N ARG A 174 21.49 0.43 4.50
CA ARG A 174 21.30 -0.56 5.57
C ARG A 174 20.36 -1.70 5.16
N VAL A 175 19.61 -1.55 4.06
CA VAL A 175 18.66 -2.56 3.55
C VAL A 175 19.36 -3.42 2.50
N GLY A 176 19.75 -4.64 2.89
CA GLY A 176 20.37 -5.59 1.97
C GLY A 176 19.34 -6.40 1.17
N VAL A 177 18.23 -6.79 1.82
CA VAL A 177 17.10 -7.51 1.23
C VAL A 177 15.84 -7.03 1.93
N PHE A 178 14.72 -6.92 1.22
CA PHE A 178 13.42 -6.65 1.80
C PHE A 178 12.45 -7.80 1.52
N VAL A 179 11.74 -8.26 2.55
CA VAL A 179 10.69 -9.28 2.42
C VAL A 179 9.42 -8.76 3.08
N GLU A 180 8.40 -8.48 2.31
CA GLU A 180 7.09 -8.07 2.82
C GLU A 180 6.17 -9.29 2.95
N LEU A 181 5.51 -9.46 4.10
CA LEU A 181 4.37 -10.36 4.23
C LEU A 181 3.10 -9.52 4.23
N HIS A 182 2.13 -9.92 3.42
CA HIS A 182 0.88 -9.20 3.28
C HIS A 182 -0.32 -10.16 3.17
N VAL A 183 -1.54 -9.71 3.46
CA VAL A 183 -2.74 -10.45 3.11
C VAL A 183 -2.93 -10.41 1.58
N GLU A 184 -3.34 -11.51 0.97
CA GLU A 184 -3.73 -11.45 -0.44
C GLU A 184 -4.96 -10.55 -0.61
N GLN A 185 -4.84 -9.53 -1.46
CA GLN A 185 -5.94 -8.61 -1.78
C GLN A 185 -6.79 -9.12 -2.95
N GLY A 186 -6.94 -10.42 -3.04
CA GLY A 186 -7.72 -11.19 -4.00
C GLY A 186 -8.08 -12.53 -3.40
N ARG A 187 -8.43 -13.51 -4.22
CA ARG A 187 -8.73 -14.88 -3.81
C ARG A 187 -8.20 -15.91 -4.81
N ALA A 188 -7.07 -15.63 -5.40
CA ALA A 188 -6.43 -16.55 -6.33
C ALA A 188 -5.58 -17.61 -5.60
N LEU A 189 -5.18 -17.30 -4.37
CA LEU A 189 -4.36 -18.15 -3.54
C LEU A 189 -5.22 -19.22 -2.83
N GLU A 190 -5.02 -20.49 -3.17
CA GLU A 190 -5.70 -21.62 -2.52
C GLU A 190 -4.89 -22.17 -1.34
N ALA A 191 -3.55 -22.09 -1.40
CA ALA A 191 -2.65 -22.47 -0.32
C ALA A 191 -2.65 -21.42 0.82
N PRO A 192 -2.30 -21.79 2.05
CA PRO A 192 -2.21 -20.83 3.17
C PRO A 192 -1.26 -19.67 2.91
N VAL A 193 -0.14 -19.93 2.19
CA VAL A 193 0.90 -18.96 1.87
C VAL A 193 1.25 -19.03 0.38
N GLY A 194 1.51 -17.87 -0.22
CA GLY A 194 1.99 -17.73 -1.59
C GLY A 194 3.11 -16.71 -1.69
N VAL A 195 3.72 -16.56 -2.87
CA VAL A 195 4.81 -15.63 -3.16
C VAL A 195 4.44 -14.77 -4.36
N ALA A 196 4.76 -13.48 -4.29
CA ALA A 196 4.50 -12.58 -5.41
C ALA A 196 5.49 -12.80 -6.57
N SER A 197 4.97 -12.88 -7.80
CA SER A 197 5.79 -12.84 -9.02
C SER A 197 6.08 -11.42 -9.48
N ALA A 198 5.06 -10.57 -9.43
CA ALA A 198 5.10 -9.19 -9.91
C ALA A 198 3.97 -8.37 -9.31
N ILE A 199 4.12 -7.05 -9.30
CA ILE A 199 3.05 -6.07 -9.12
C ILE A 199 2.66 -5.55 -10.49
N TRP A 200 1.38 -5.59 -10.82
CA TRP A 200 0.88 -5.10 -12.10
C TRP A 200 1.06 -3.60 -12.25
N PRO A 201 1.28 -3.10 -13.48
CA PRO A 201 1.24 -1.68 -13.76
C PRO A 201 -0.12 -1.09 -13.39
N HIS A 202 -0.08 0.04 -12.70
CA HIS A 202 -1.27 0.71 -12.20
C HIS A 202 -1.08 2.21 -12.11
N GLY A 203 -2.20 2.93 -12.15
CA GLY A 203 -2.16 4.39 -12.02
C GLY A 203 -3.49 4.98 -11.62
N ARG A 204 -3.44 6.26 -11.29
CA ARG A 204 -4.60 7.09 -10.97
C ARG A 204 -4.65 8.29 -11.89
N TRP A 205 -5.83 8.57 -12.44
CA TRP A 205 -6.08 9.68 -13.34
C TRP A 205 -7.28 10.48 -12.87
N ARG A 206 -7.14 11.80 -12.87
CA ARG A 206 -8.23 12.73 -12.68
C ARG A 206 -8.86 13.09 -14.02
N PHE A 207 -10.17 12.99 -14.08
CA PHE A 207 -11.01 13.34 -15.22
C PHE A 207 -11.87 14.55 -14.82
N ASP A 208 -11.74 15.67 -15.54
CA ASP A 208 -12.56 16.85 -15.37
C ASP A 208 -13.52 16.96 -16.57
N PHE A 209 -14.79 16.63 -16.34
CA PHE A 209 -15.89 16.80 -17.29
C PHE A 209 -16.48 18.17 -17.08
N ARG A 210 -16.36 19.03 -18.09
CA ARG A 210 -16.86 20.41 -18.02
C ARG A 210 -18.17 20.55 -18.76
N GLY A 211 -19.02 21.44 -18.25
CA GLY A 211 -20.31 21.81 -18.85
C GLY A 211 -20.76 23.17 -18.35
N THR A 212 -22.05 23.46 -18.52
CA THR A 212 -22.61 24.75 -18.18
C THR A 212 -23.67 24.60 -17.10
N ALA A 213 -23.45 25.27 -15.94
CA ALA A 213 -24.44 25.28 -14.87
C ALA A 213 -25.72 26.04 -15.31
N ASP A 214 -26.87 25.41 -15.10
CA ASP A 214 -28.14 26.02 -15.41
C ASP A 214 -29.28 25.42 -14.55
N HIS A 215 -30.47 25.96 -14.64
CA HIS A 215 -31.64 25.54 -13.87
C HIS A 215 -32.18 24.19 -14.40
N ALA A 216 -32.25 23.18 -13.55
CA ALA A 216 -32.63 21.82 -13.95
C ALA A 216 -34.06 21.71 -14.50
N GLY A 217 -34.99 22.61 -14.12
CA GLY A 217 -36.40 22.57 -14.53
C GLY A 217 -36.76 23.47 -15.68
N THR A 218 -36.01 24.55 -15.94
CA THR A 218 -36.37 25.56 -16.98
C THR A 218 -35.50 25.50 -18.22
N THR A 219 -34.30 24.89 -18.14
CA THR A 219 -33.41 24.76 -19.28
C THR A 219 -33.90 23.66 -20.21
N ALA A 220 -34.17 23.98 -21.46
CA ALA A 220 -34.63 23.02 -22.47
C ALA A 220 -33.50 21.99 -22.74
N PHE A 221 -33.84 20.79 -23.21
CA PHE A 221 -32.87 19.73 -23.43
C PHE A 221 -31.81 20.10 -24.48
N GLU A 222 -32.20 20.84 -25.49
CA GLU A 222 -31.30 21.32 -26.55
C GLU A 222 -30.27 22.36 -26.10
N ASP A 223 -30.54 23.03 -24.97
CA ASP A 223 -29.65 24.07 -24.41
C ASP A 223 -28.76 23.53 -23.28
N ARG A 224 -28.87 22.22 -22.95
CA ARG A 224 -28.11 21.63 -21.85
C ARG A 224 -26.72 21.20 -22.28
N ASP A 225 -25.74 21.59 -21.50
CA ASP A 225 -24.37 21.05 -21.51
C ASP A 225 -24.09 20.43 -20.14
N ASP A 226 -24.56 19.17 -19.97
CA ASP A 226 -24.56 18.48 -18.69
C ASP A 226 -23.38 17.50 -18.57
N PRO A 227 -22.34 17.83 -17.78
CA PRO A 227 -21.16 16.99 -17.61
C PRO A 227 -21.45 15.67 -16.85
N MET A 228 -22.58 15.56 -16.15
CA MET A 228 -22.98 14.29 -15.53
C MET A 228 -23.26 13.20 -16.58
N LEU A 229 -23.75 13.57 -17.76
CA LEU A 229 -23.98 12.60 -18.83
C LEU A 229 -22.64 12.08 -19.39
N ALA A 230 -21.68 12.97 -19.61
CA ALA A 230 -20.33 12.57 -20.04
C ALA A 230 -19.65 11.66 -19.01
N TYR A 231 -19.74 12.01 -17.72
CA TYR A 231 -19.24 11.17 -16.64
C TYR A 231 -19.95 9.80 -16.58
N ALA A 232 -21.29 9.76 -16.68
CA ALA A 232 -22.04 8.51 -16.67
C ALA A 232 -21.63 7.58 -17.83
N HIS A 233 -21.46 8.15 -19.03
CA HIS A 233 -20.93 7.40 -20.18
C HIS A 233 -19.50 6.86 -19.92
N ALA A 234 -18.62 7.67 -19.34
CA ALA A 234 -17.26 7.25 -19.02
C ALA A 234 -17.24 6.09 -17.99
N VAL A 235 -18.11 6.12 -16.98
CA VAL A 235 -18.24 5.03 -15.99
C VAL A 235 -18.67 3.71 -16.65
N LEU A 236 -19.69 3.76 -17.53
CA LEU A 236 -20.16 2.57 -18.25
C LEU A 236 -19.12 2.07 -19.24
N ALA A 237 -18.47 2.97 -19.97
CA ALA A 237 -17.39 2.65 -20.88
C ALA A 237 -16.19 2.02 -20.16
N ALA A 238 -15.80 2.55 -18.99
CA ALA A 238 -14.73 2.01 -18.17
C ALA A 238 -14.95 0.53 -17.86
N ARG A 239 -16.17 0.13 -17.49
CA ARG A 239 -16.50 -1.27 -17.24
C ARG A 239 -16.36 -2.13 -18.50
N THR A 240 -16.95 -1.70 -19.61
CA THR A 240 -16.96 -2.47 -20.86
C THR A 240 -15.55 -2.60 -21.45
N GLN A 241 -14.80 -1.50 -21.49
CA GLN A 241 -13.46 -1.50 -22.06
C GLN A 241 -12.46 -2.24 -21.15
N ALA A 242 -12.60 -2.13 -19.83
CA ALA A 242 -11.76 -2.89 -18.91
C ALA A 242 -11.92 -4.41 -19.12
N GLU A 243 -13.14 -4.90 -19.31
CA GLU A 243 -13.40 -6.30 -19.63
C GLU A 243 -12.79 -6.70 -20.99
N ALA A 244 -12.92 -5.84 -22.01
CA ALA A 244 -12.38 -6.11 -23.34
C ALA A 244 -10.85 -6.15 -23.36
N HIS A 245 -10.20 -5.29 -22.60
CA HIS A 245 -8.73 -5.25 -22.49
C HIS A 245 -8.16 -6.26 -21.48
N GLY A 246 -8.99 -6.90 -20.65
CA GLY A 246 -8.54 -7.77 -19.57
C GLY A 246 -7.83 -7.03 -18.43
N VAL A 247 -8.22 -5.77 -18.20
CA VAL A 247 -7.70 -4.89 -17.14
C VAL A 247 -8.79 -4.57 -16.12
N ARG A 248 -8.47 -3.83 -15.08
CA ARG A 248 -9.42 -3.35 -14.07
C ARG A 248 -9.46 -1.84 -14.09
N ALA A 249 -10.66 -1.25 -14.00
CA ALA A 249 -10.85 0.19 -13.97
C ALA A 249 -12.03 0.55 -13.08
N THR A 250 -11.84 1.54 -12.22
CA THR A 250 -12.87 1.97 -11.28
C THR A 250 -12.80 3.49 -11.06
N PHE A 251 -13.91 4.17 -11.30
CA PHE A 251 -14.09 5.54 -10.81
C PHE A 251 -14.53 5.47 -9.33
N GLY A 252 -13.56 5.52 -8.42
CA GLY A 252 -13.80 5.32 -6.99
C GLY A 252 -14.15 6.60 -6.23
N LYS A 253 -13.90 7.78 -6.82
CA LYS A 253 -14.16 9.09 -6.22
C LYS A 253 -14.76 10.02 -7.26
N VAL A 254 -15.77 10.83 -6.83
CA VAL A 254 -16.39 11.85 -7.68
C VAL A 254 -16.71 13.10 -6.85
N ARG A 255 -16.58 14.24 -7.48
CA ARG A 255 -16.97 15.56 -6.96
C ARG A 255 -17.78 16.28 -8.02
N VAL A 256 -18.87 16.92 -7.61
CA VAL A 256 -19.80 17.64 -8.49
C VAL A 256 -19.87 19.09 -8.05
N GLU A 257 -19.86 20.02 -8.98
CA GLU A 257 -19.97 21.45 -8.70
C GLU A 257 -21.07 22.08 -9.59
N PRO A 258 -22.01 22.85 -8.97
CA PRO A 258 -22.14 23.25 -7.57
C PRO A 258 -22.82 22.22 -6.65
N ASN A 259 -23.19 21.03 -7.14
CA ASN A 259 -23.81 19.94 -6.38
C ASN A 259 -25.17 20.32 -5.73
N ASN A 260 -26.00 21.02 -6.48
CA ASN A 260 -27.35 21.38 -6.08
C ASN A 260 -28.39 20.48 -6.76
N ALA A 261 -29.38 20.01 -6.02
CA ALA A 261 -30.41 19.09 -6.53
C ALA A 261 -31.26 19.66 -7.70
N ASN A 262 -31.32 20.96 -7.86
CA ASN A 262 -32.11 21.66 -8.87
C ASN A 262 -31.27 22.43 -9.91
N ALA A 263 -29.98 22.08 -10.03
CA ALA A 263 -29.07 22.68 -11.01
C ALA A 263 -28.40 21.62 -11.87
N ILE A 264 -28.20 21.93 -13.15
CA ILE A 264 -27.26 21.21 -14.00
C ILE A 264 -25.85 21.58 -13.52
N PRO A 265 -24.91 20.63 -13.33
CA PRO A 265 -23.55 20.95 -12.92
C PRO A 265 -22.75 21.71 -13.98
N SER A 266 -21.73 22.44 -13.54
CA SER A 266 -20.71 23.01 -14.44
C SER A 266 -19.46 22.16 -14.51
N LEU A 267 -19.23 21.30 -13.52
CA LEU A 267 -18.03 20.46 -13.45
C LEU A 267 -18.32 19.17 -12.71
N VAL A 268 -17.89 18.05 -13.28
CA VAL A 268 -17.75 16.78 -12.58
C VAL A 268 -16.28 16.38 -12.63
N THR A 269 -15.65 16.31 -11.46
CA THR A 269 -14.30 15.78 -11.30
C THR A 269 -14.37 14.35 -10.78
N ALA A 270 -13.80 13.39 -11.51
CA ALA A 270 -13.78 11.99 -11.11
C ALA A 270 -12.38 11.42 -11.14
N TRP A 271 -12.10 10.43 -10.28
CA TRP A 271 -10.81 9.76 -10.19
C TRP A 271 -10.94 8.31 -10.59
N LEU A 272 -10.19 7.95 -11.66
CA LEU A 272 -10.06 6.60 -12.17
C LEU A 272 -8.82 5.95 -11.57
N ASP A 273 -8.98 4.78 -10.94
CA ASP A 273 -7.92 3.81 -10.70
C ASP A 273 -7.97 2.77 -11.83
N ALA A 274 -6.85 2.56 -12.53
CA ALA A 274 -6.76 1.54 -13.57
C ALA A 274 -5.47 0.73 -13.41
N ARG A 275 -5.60 -0.60 -13.58
CA ARG A 275 -4.51 -1.57 -13.41
C ARG A 275 -4.74 -2.83 -14.23
N GLY A 276 -3.66 -3.50 -14.64
CA GLY A 276 -3.75 -4.72 -15.43
C GLY A 276 -2.38 -5.34 -15.69
N PRO A 277 -2.32 -6.55 -16.26
CA PRO A 277 -1.06 -7.26 -16.47
C PRO A 277 -0.13 -6.61 -17.52
N GLU A 278 -0.67 -5.75 -18.39
CA GLU A 278 0.08 -5.14 -19.48
C GLU A 278 -0.10 -3.61 -19.49
N THR A 279 1.02 -2.89 -19.44
CA THR A 279 1.06 -1.42 -19.46
C THR A 279 0.26 -0.82 -20.63
N GLU A 280 0.45 -1.37 -21.84
CA GLU A 280 -0.16 -0.85 -23.07
C GLU A 280 -1.69 -0.94 -23.00
N LYS A 281 -2.24 -2.01 -22.41
CA LYS A 281 -3.69 -2.18 -22.26
C LYS A 281 -4.28 -1.20 -21.24
N VAL A 282 -3.58 -0.95 -20.13
CA VAL A 282 -4.01 0.05 -19.16
C VAL A 282 -3.99 1.46 -19.78
N ARG A 283 -2.92 1.79 -20.52
CA ARG A 283 -2.77 3.09 -21.21
C ARG A 283 -3.82 3.27 -22.33
N ALA A 284 -4.09 2.21 -23.10
CA ALA A 284 -5.13 2.24 -24.15
C ALA A 284 -6.51 2.53 -23.55
N LEU A 285 -6.88 1.81 -22.47
CA LEU A 285 -8.12 2.07 -21.75
C LEU A 285 -8.28 3.54 -21.34
N VAL A 286 -7.26 4.12 -20.70
CA VAL A 286 -7.32 5.52 -20.25
C VAL A 286 -7.48 6.47 -21.43
N THR A 287 -6.80 6.20 -22.54
CA THR A 287 -6.90 7.01 -23.77
C THR A 287 -8.32 6.94 -24.36
N GLU A 288 -8.93 5.75 -24.39
CA GLU A 288 -10.29 5.58 -24.87
C GLU A 288 -11.33 6.30 -24.01
N LEU A 289 -11.10 6.31 -22.66
CA LEU A 289 -11.98 7.00 -21.73
C LEU A 289 -11.82 8.52 -21.70
N ALA A 290 -10.73 9.06 -22.27
CA ALA A 290 -10.45 10.48 -22.26
C ALA A 290 -11.41 11.32 -23.14
N ALA A 291 -12.26 10.67 -23.94
CA ALA A 291 -13.21 11.38 -24.80
C ALA A 291 -14.19 12.22 -23.97
N GLY A 292 -14.18 13.55 -24.18
CA GLY A 292 -15.07 14.48 -23.49
C GLY A 292 -14.64 14.88 -22.07
N ALA A 293 -13.39 14.63 -21.68
CA ALA A 293 -12.83 15.05 -20.40
C ALA A 293 -11.41 15.63 -20.55
N ASP A 294 -11.04 16.55 -19.67
CA ASP A 294 -9.64 16.90 -19.44
C ASP A 294 -9.05 15.85 -18.49
N VAL A 295 -8.03 15.10 -18.95
CA VAL A 295 -7.43 14.02 -18.17
C VAL A 295 -6.05 14.41 -17.68
N THR A 296 -5.81 14.21 -16.36
CA THR A 296 -4.52 14.44 -15.73
C THR A 296 -4.06 13.14 -15.05
N GLU A 297 -2.87 12.64 -15.38
CA GLU A 297 -2.24 11.55 -14.65
C GLU A 297 -1.73 12.08 -13.30
N GLU A 298 -2.24 11.52 -12.21
CA GLU A 298 -1.81 11.88 -10.85
C GLU A 298 -0.70 10.95 -10.34
N SER A 299 -0.78 9.66 -10.71
CA SER A 299 0.27 8.69 -10.41
C SER A 299 0.32 7.58 -11.45
N TRP A 300 1.51 7.08 -11.69
CA TRP A 300 1.77 5.88 -12.48
C TRP A 300 2.88 5.06 -11.84
N THR A 301 2.67 3.77 -11.72
CA THR A 301 3.66 2.78 -11.33
C THR A 301 3.75 1.74 -12.45
N PRO A 302 4.91 1.58 -13.11
CA PRO A 302 5.10 0.53 -14.11
C PRO A 302 5.03 -0.86 -13.46
N GLU A 303 5.00 -1.91 -14.26
CA GLU A 303 5.16 -3.28 -13.76
C GLU A 303 6.45 -3.40 -12.93
N VAL A 304 6.34 -4.06 -11.80
CA VAL A 304 7.48 -4.41 -10.97
C VAL A 304 7.56 -5.93 -10.89
N THR A 305 8.51 -6.52 -11.60
CA THR A 305 8.82 -7.95 -11.52
C THR A 305 9.82 -8.17 -10.39
N PHE A 306 9.49 -9.03 -9.44
CA PHE A 306 10.42 -9.41 -8.38
C PHE A 306 11.52 -10.33 -8.90
N ASP A 307 12.72 -10.23 -8.30
CA ASP A 307 13.89 -11.05 -8.70
C ASP A 307 13.56 -12.54 -8.71
N GLU A 308 13.83 -13.19 -9.84
CA GLU A 308 13.42 -14.58 -10.08
C GLU A 308 14.12 -15.57 -9.15
N VAL A 309 15.40 -15.32 -8.87
CA VAL A 309 16.20 -16.20 -8.02
C VAL A 309 15.73 -16.09 -6.57
N LEU A 310 15.54 -14.85 -6.10
CA LEU A 310 15.06 -14.59 -4.74
C LEU A 310 13.64 -15.13 -4.53
N ARG A 311 12.70 -14.82 -5.41
CA ARG A 311 11.29 -15.28 -5.28
C ARG A 311 11.18 -16.81 -5.33
N THR A 312 12.00 -17.47 -6.18
CA THR A 312 12.02 -18.94 -6.27
C THR A 312 12.59 -19.55 -4.98
N ARG A 313 13.67 -18.98 -4.44
CA ARG A 313 14.23 -19.39 -3.15
C ARG A 313 13.21 -19.21 -2.03
N VAL A 314 12.56 -18.05 -1.96
CA VAL A 314 11.51 -17.75 -0.97
C VAL A 314 10.34 -18.74 -1.13
N ALA A 315 9.91 -19.05 -2.36
CA ALA A 315 8.84 -20.01 -2.58
C ALA A 315 9.21 -21.43 -2.11
N CYS A 316 10.44 -21.87 -2.33
CA CYS A 316 10.91 -23.16 -1.83
C CYS A 316 10.92 -23.21 -0.30
N VAL A 317 11.39 -22.14 0.37
CA VAL A 317 11.51 -22.07 1.82
C VAL A 317 10.14 -21.92 2.50
N ALA A 318 9.26 -21.09 1.93
CA ALA A 318 7.90 -20.87 2.43
C ALA A 318 6.93 -22.01 2.10
N GLY A 319 7.40 -23.02 1.37
CA GLY A 319 6.58 -24.16 0.95
C GLY A 319 6.09 -25.02 2.10
N LEU A 320 5.02 -25.77 1.85
CA LEU A 320 4.40 -26.69 2.79
C LEU A 320 4.40 -28.11 2.23
N ASP A 321 4.49 -29.12 3.10
CA ASP A 321 4.44 -30.54 2.75
C ASP A 321 5.39 -30.97 1.60
N GLY A 322 6.57 -30.33 1.53
CA GLY A 322 7.59 -30.61 0.51
C GLY A 322 7.31 -29.99 -0.87
N HIS A 323 6.29 -29.14 -1.00
CA HIS A 323 5.99 -28.40 -2.22
C HIS A 323 6.30 -26.91 -2.05
N PRO A 324 6.89 -26.25 -3.07
CA PRO A 324 7.06 -24.79 -3.03
C PRO A 324 5.72 -24.05 -2.90
N ALA A 325 5.73 -22.92 -2.23
CA ALA A 325 4.59 -22.02 -2.19
C ALA A 325 4.21 -21.56 -3.62
N PRO A 326 2.93 -21.46 -3.97
CA PRO A 326 2.52 -20.99 -5.29
C PRO A 326 2.97 -19.56 -5.54
N ILE A 327 3.38 -19.29 -6.78
CA ILE A 327 3.83 -17.97 -7.22
C ILE A 327 2.73 -17.33 -8.07
N LEU A 328 2.28 -16.11 -7.71
CA LEU A 328 1.18 -15.41 -8.36
C LEU A 328 1.43 -13.90 -8.39
N PRO A 329 0.92 -13.16 -9.41
CA PRO A 329 1.03 -11.70 -9.44
C PRO A 329 0.01 -11.06 -8.50
N THR A 330 0.27 -9.80 -8.13
CA THR A 330 -0.70 -8.94 -7.46
C THR A 330 -1.07 -7.73 -8.31
N ALA A 331 -2.32 -7.29 -8.19
CA ALA A 331 -2.79 -6.06 -8.78
C ALA A 331 -2.70 -4.87 -7.78
N ALA A 332 -2.36 -5.13 -6.52
CA ALA A 332 -2.18 -4.09 -5.51
C ALA A 332 -0.75 -3.55 -5.53
N GLY A 333 -0.62 -2.23 -5.31
CA GLY A 333 0.68 -1.60 -5.08
C GLY A 333 1.14 -1.87 -3.65
N HIS A 334 2.46 -1.92 -3.42
CA HIS A 334 3.05 -2.15 -2.10
C HIS A 334 4.40 -1.43 -1.99
N ASP A 335 4.85 -1.16 -0.77
CA ASP A 335 6.18 -0.63 -0.50
C ASP A 335 7.29 -1.53 -1.08
N ALA A 336 7.06 -2.85 -1.11
CA ALA A 336 7.92 -3.82 -1.77
C ALA A 336 8.21 -3.45 -3.23
N GLY A 337 7.20 -2.98 -3.98
CA GLY A 337 7.37 -2.55 -5.35
C GLY A 337 8.25 -1.31 -5.49
N ILE A 338 8.12 -0.37 -4.56
CA ILE A 338 8.94 0.85 -4.55
C ILE A 338 10.39 0.52 -4.26
N LEU A 339 10.66 -0.33 -3.27
CA LEU A 339 12.01 -0.77 -2.92
C LEU A 339 12.65 -1.60 -4.03
N ALA A 340 11.90 -2.54 -4.63
CA ALA A 340 12.38 -3.33 -5.77
C ALA A 340 12.77 -2.44 -6.96
N SER A 341 11.94 -1.44 -7.29
CA SER A 341 12.20 -0.47 -8.36
C SER A 341 13.42 0.42 -8.07
N ALA A 342 13.76 0.61 -6.79
CA ALA A 342 14.96 1.33 -6.36
C ALA A 342 16.21 0.45 -6.32
N GLY A 343 16.13 -0.83 -6.73
CA GLY A 343 17.25 -1.76 -6.81
C GLY A 343 17.52 -2.55 -5.53
N VAL A 344 16.63 -2.50 -4.53
CA VAL A 344 16.70 -3.36 -3.35
C VAL A 344 16.21 -4.77 -3.74
N PRO A 345 16.98 -5.84 -3.51
CA PRO A 345 16.50 -7.20 -3.67
C PRO A 345 15.25 -7.42 -2.81
N THR A 346 14.12 -7.72 -3.43
CA THR A 346 12.81 -7.72 -2.74
C THR A 346 11.99 -8.95 -3.12
N ALA A 347 11.26 -9.49 -2.14
CA ALA A 347 10.24 -10.51 -2.33
C ALA A 347 9.01 -10.18 -1.49
N MET A 348 7.87 -10.80 -1.83
CA MET A 348 6.64 -10.72 -1.03
C MET A 348 6.07 -12.11 -0.75
N LEU A 349 5.57 -12.29 0.46
CA LEU A 349 4.76 -13.41 0.89
C LEU A 349 3.30 -12.98 1.01
N PHE A 350 2.38 -13.84 0.58
CA PHE A 350 0.96 -13.64 0.79
C PHE A 350 0.39 -14.64 1.78
N VAL A 351 -0.50 -14.16 2.65
CA VAL A 351 -1.40 -14.98 3.44
C VAL A 351 -2.75 -15.01 2.73
N ARG A 352 -3.34 -16.20 2.60
CA ARG A 352 -4.59 -16.41 1.90
C ARG A 352 -5.74 -15.57 2.48
N ASN A 353 -6.49 -14.92 1.59
CA ASN A 353 -7.77 -14.29 1.86
C ASN A 353 -8.89 -15.10 1.20
N PRO A 354 -9.63 -15.92 1.92
CA PRO A 354 -10.64 -16.80 1.31
C PRO A 354 -11.85 -16.04 0.77
N THR A 355 -12.06 -14.80 1.20
CA THR A 355 -13.20 -13.98 0.76
C THR A 355 -12.89 -13.14 -0.48
N GLY A 356 -11.63 -12.78 -0.69
CA GLY A 356 -11.18 -11.82 -1.69
C GLY A 356 -11.62 -10.37 -1.42
N VAL A 357 -12.22 -10.12 -0.25
CA VAL A 357 -12.58 -8.77 0.18
C VAL A 357 -11.34 -8.07 0.68
N SER A 358 -11.06 -6.88 0.16
CA SER A 358 -10.01 -5.97 0.60
C SER A 358 -10.53 -4.55 0.60
N HIS A 359 -9.88 -3.63 1.34
CA HIS A 359 -10.29 -2.23 1.50
C HIS A 359 -11.73 -2.07 2.03
N ALA A 360 -12.17 -3.02 2.84
CA ALA A 360 -13.52 -3.03 3.41
C ALA A 360 -13.55 -3.76 4.77
N PRO A 361 -14.53 -3.49 5.64
CA PRO A 361 -14.63 -4.12 6.97
C PRO A 361 -14.73 -5.64 6.95
N GLY A 362 -15.15 -6.22 5.83
CA GLY A 362 -15.30 -7.67 5.63
C GLY A 362 -14.03 -8.39 5.20
N GLU A 363 -12.89 -7.70 5.15
CA GLU A 363 -11.60 -8.32 4.88
C GLU A 363 -11.27 -9.39 5.92
N PHE A 364 -10.74 -10.52 5.46
CA PHE A 364 -10.53 -11.65 6.35
C PHE A 364 -9.36 -12.55 5.91
N ALA A 365 -8.58 -12.97 6.89
CA ALA A 365 -7.64 -14.07 6.77
C ALA A 365 -7.89 -15.09 7.89
N GLU A 366 -7.81 -16.38 7.55
CA GLU A 366 -7.98 -17.44 8.56
C GLU A 366 -6.85 -17.40 9.60
N PRO A 367 -7.12 -17.50 10.89
CA PRO A 367 -6.06 -17.49 11.91
C PRO A 367 -4.97 -18.53 11.67
N ARG A 368 -5.34 -19.73 11.20
CA ARG A 368 -4.38 -20.78 10.85
C ARG A 368 -3.46 -20.38 9.70
N ASP A 369 -3.99 -19.64 8.69
CA ASP A 369 -3.22 -19.20 7.54
C ASP A 369 -2.29 -18.03 7.94
N CYS A 370 -2.72 -17.16 8.88
CA CYS A 370 -1.86 -16.15 9.49
C CYS A 370 -0.67 -16.80 10.24
N VAL A 371 -0.92 -17.86 11.01
CA VAL A 371 0.15 -18.62 11.69
C VAL A 371 1.09 -19.26 10.66
N SER A 372 0.56 -19.84 9.58
CA SER A 372 1.39 -20.37 8.49
C SER A 372 2.26 -19.27 7.85
N GLY A 373 1.71 -18.06 7.67
CA GLY A 373 2.44 -16.89 7.20
C GLY A 373 3.61 -16.50 8.11
N VAL A 374 3.39 -16.47 9.43
CA VAL A 374 4.44 -16.19 10.41
C VAL A 374 5.55 -17.24 10.37
N ILE A 375 5.18 -18.54 10.32
CA ILE A 375 6.15 -19.65 10.23
C ILE A 375 6.96 -19.54 8.92
N ALA A 376 6.29 -19.31 7.79
CA ALA A 376 6.94 -19.15 6.51
C ALA A 376 7.89 -17.93 6.51
N LEU A 377 7.44 -16.80 7.07
CA LEU A 377 8.29 -15.62 7.18
C LEU A 377 9.51 -15.89 8.06
N ALA A 378 9.36 -16.54 9.22
CA ALA A 378 10.49 -16.90 10.09
C ALA A 378 11.49 -17.80 9.37
N ALA A 379 11.02 -18.82 8.64
CA ALA A 379 11.89 -19.69 7.83
C ALA A 379 12.65 -18.92 6.74
N VAL A 380 11.97 -18.00 6.04
CA VAL A 380 12.60 -17.14 5.02
C VAL A 380 13.64 -16.20 5.63
N LEU A 381 13.33 -15.59 6.80
CA LEU A 381 14.29 -14.75 7.50
C LEU A 381 15.53 -15.54 7.91
N ALA A 382 15.38 -16.76 8.42
CA ALA A 382 16.49 -17.63 8.80
C ALA A 382 17.33 -18.00 7.57
N ASP A 383 16.69 -18.44 6.48
CA ASP A 383 17.36 -18.87 5.27
C ASP A 383 18.17 -17.73 4.61
N LEU A 384 17.57 -16.53 4.54
CA LEU A 384 18.19 -15.38 3.85
C LEU A 384 19.25 -14.67 4.69
N THR A 385 19.19 -14.74 6.02
CA THR A 385 20.22 -14.12 6.87
C THR A 385 21.42 -15.01 7.11
N GLY A 386 21.28 -16.34 6.92
CA GLY A 386 22.27 -17.27 7.42
C GLY A 386 22.23 -17.29 8.97
N GLY A 387 23.01 -18.17 9.56
CA GLY A 387 23.11 -18.33 11.00
C GLY A 387 22.86 -19.78 11.41
N GLY A 388 23.20 -20.10 12.65
CA GLY A 388 23.02 -21.40 13.24
C GLY A 388 22.25 -21.33 14.57
N SER A 389 21.67 -22.44 14.95
CA SER A 389 21.10 -22.67 16.28
C SER A 389 22.14 -23.22 17.24
#